data_521646ec6434b096155d9cdefa2231a6
#
_entry.id   521646ec6434b096155d9cdefa2231a6
#
_cell.length_a   1.000
_cell.length_b   1.000
_cell.length_c   1.000
_cell.angle_alpha   90.00
_cell.angle_beta   90.00
_cell.angle_gamma   90.00
#
_symmetry.space_group_name_H-M   'P 1'
#
loop_
_entity.id
_entity.type
_entity.pdbx_description
1 polymer ?
#
loop_
_entity_poly.entity_id
_entity_poly.type
_entity_poly.pdbx_seq_one_letter_code
_entity_poly.pdbx_strand_id
1 'polypeptide(L)'
;MQILKSILLWLFLPIHFFFFTKKRGLLNKWIALLLSIISPVSLIFWLILFITIILCHSDYQRKYHYTRRSVLKEIIGVKLPKYKVIKRELGEIGFNRDYQDCFYLEFNEPLDSIFIHQLDSLINNGKGRKYDKTYNFYMQNQYVNVGINPDDNTMVVTASEI
;
A
#
# COMPACT_ATOMS: atom_id res chain seq x y z
N MET A 1 17.21 -40.96 9.00
CA MET A 1 16.02 -41.38 8.21
C MET A 1 14.74 -41.50 9.04
N GLN A 2 14.78 -41.97 10.29
CA GLN A 2 13.61 -42.05 11.18
C GLN A 2 13.01 -40.66 11.55
N ILE A 3 13.89 -39.69 11.87
CA ILE A 3 13.44 -38.33 12.25
C ILE A 3 12.66 -37.66 11.09
N LEU A 4 13.15 -37.81 9.86
CA LEU A 4 12.47 -37.23 8.68
C LEU A 4 11.09 -37.88 8.45
N LYS A 5 10.97 -39.19 8.67
CA LYS A 5 9.70 -39.90 8.60
C LYS A 5 8.72 -39.41 9.68
N SER A 6 9.21 -39.16 10.90
CA SER A 6 8.39 -38.69 12.00
C SER A 6 7.91 -37.26 11.75
N ILE A 7 8.76 -36.40 11.23
CA ILE A 7 8.37 -35.01 10.85
C ILE A 7 7.35 -35.03 9.72
N LEU A 8 7.56 -35.83 8.68
CA LEU A 8 6.59 -35.99 7.58
C LEU A 8 5.25 -36.55 8.06
N LEU A 9 5.29 -37.56 8.92
CA LEU A 9 4.09 -38.15 9.50
C LEU A 9 3.31 -37.12 10.34
N TRP A 10 4.02 -36.34 11.14
CA TRP A 10 3.42 -35.29 11.96
C TRP A 10 2.84 -34.16 11.09
N LEU A 11 3.52 -33.76 10.02
CA LEU A 11 3.06 -32.75 9.06
C LEU A 11 1.77 -33.19 8.34
N PHE A 12 1.69 -34.48 7.96
CA PHE A 12 0.53 -35.02 7.24
C PHE A 12 -0.48 -35.72 8.14
N LEU A 13 -0.25 -35.78 9.45
CA LEU A 13 -1.10 -36.44 10.43
C LEU A 13 -2.57 -35.99 10.35
N PRO A 14 -2.90 -34.70 10.14
CA PRO A 14 -4.29 -34.28 10.03
C PRO A 14 -4.97 -34.79 8.78
N ILE A 15 -4.24 -34.89 7.67
CA ILE A 15 -4.76 -35.44 6.41
C ILE A 15 -5.03 -36.93 6.58
N HIS A 16 -4.09 -37.66 7.17
CA HIS A 16 -4.26 -39.06 7.47
C HIS A 16 -5.38 -39.30 8.47
N PHE A 17 -5.48 -38.49 9.51
CA PHE A 17 -6.56 -38.58 10.50
C PHE A 17 -7.91 -38.29 9.89
N PHE A 18 -8.00 -37.29 9.00
CA PHE A 18 -9.24 -36.96 8.26
C PHE A 18 -9.72 -38.16 7.41
N PHE A 19 -8.82 -38.75 6.62
CA PHE A 19 -9.17 -39.90 5.78
C PHE A 19 -9.52 -41.15 6.61
N PHE A 20 -8.79 -41.38 7.69
CA PHE A 20 -9.02 -42.51 8.59
C PHE A 20 -10.38 -42.42 9.29
N THR A 21 -10.73 -41.27 9.83
CA THR A 21 -12.00 -41.03 10.53
C THR A 21 -13.18 -40.99 9.57
N LYS A 22 -13.01 -40.47 8.35
CA LYS A 22 -14.00 -40.51 7.29
C LYS A 22 -14.33 -41.97 6.90
N LYS A 23 -13.32 -42.82 6.78
CA LYS A 23 -13.47 -44.22 6.42
C LYS A 23 -14.19 -45.04 7.49
N ARG A 24 -14.04 -44.69 8.77
CA ARG A 24 -14.65 -45.41 9.92
C ARG A 24 -15.94 -44.81 10.42
N GLY A 25 -16.36 -43.66 9.90
CA GLY A 25 -17.57 -42.95 10.37
C GLY A 25 -17.49 -42.47 11.82
N LEU A 26 -16.28 -42.43 12.41
CA LEU A 26 -16.04 -42.17 13.82
C LEU A 26 -16.12 -40.68 14.20
N LEU A 27 -16.06 -39.78 13.24
CA LEU A 27 -16.13 -38.35 13.51
C LEU A 27 -17.19 -37.65 12.64
N ASN A 28 -17.89 -36.70 13.27
CA ASN A 28 -18.73 -35.78 12.52
C ASN A 28 -17.86 -34.95 11.56
N LYS A 29 -18.34 -34.71 10.33
CA LYS A 29 -17.63 -33.95 9.29
C LYS A 29 -17.11 -32.62 9.79
N TRP A 30 -17.81 -31.96 10.69
CA TRP A 30 -17.43 -30.69 11.29
C TRP A 30 -16.21 -30.79 12.23
N ILE A 31 -16.13 -31.86 13.03
CA ILE A 31 -14.98 -32.08 13.92
C ILE A 31 -13.74 -32.41 13.11
N ALA A 32 -13.87 -33.20 12.04
CA ALA A 32 -12.76 -33.50 11.13
C ALA A 32 -12.28 -32.22 10.40
N LEU A 33 -13.19 -31.35 10.00
CA LEU A 33 -12.87 -30.06 9.39
C LEU A 33 -12.15 -29.14 10.40
N LEU A 34 -12.63 -29.04 11.62
CA LEU A 34 -11.98 -28.25 12.68
C LEU A 34 -10.57 -28.75 12.98
N LEU A 35 -10.38 -30.06 13.09
CA LEU A 35 -9.06 -30.65 13.31
C LEU A 35 -8.10 -30.42 12.13
N SER A 36 -8.60 -30.38 10.90
CA SER A 36 -7.79 -30.06 9.73
C SER A 36 -7.35 -28.59 9.71
N ILE A 37 -8.17 -27.67 10.21
CA ILE A 37 -7.85 -26.23 10.32
C ILE A 37 -6.78 -25.98 11.39
N ILE A 38 -6.78 -26.75 12.48
CA ILE A 38 -5.83 -26.59 13.60
C ILE A 38 -4.52 -27.37 13.34
N SER A 39 -4.38 -28.01 12.19
CA SER A 39 -3.17 -28.75 11.86
C SER A 39 -1.94 -27.84 11.70
N PRO A 40 -0.72 -28.34 12.02
CA PRO A 40 0.50 -27.55 11.84
C PRO A 40 0.70 -27.08 10.39
N VAL A 41 0.30 -27.89 9.41
CA VAL A 41 0.38 -27.50 7.97
C VAL A 41 -0.57 -26.35 7.68
N SER A 42 -1.78 -26.41 8.20
CA SER A 42 -2.78 -25.37 8.06
C SER A 42 -2.32 -24.08 8.76
N LEU A 43 -1.73 -24.16 9.95
CA LEU A 43 -1.19 -22.98 10.66
C LEU A 43 -0.05 -22.32 9.88
N ILE A 44 0.86 -23.10 9.31
CA ILE A 44 1.94 -22.58 8.44
C ILE A 44 1.33 -21.91 7.19
N PHE A 45 0.36 -22.54 6.55
CA PHE A 45 -0.33 -21.99 5.39
C PHE A 45 -1.00 -20.65 5.73
N TRP A 46 -1.75 -20.59 6.84
CA TRP A 46 -2.40 -19.37 7.29
C TRP A 46 -1.41 -18.28 7.66
N LEU A 47 -0.26 -18.64 8.26
CA LEU A 47 0.81 -17.71 8.58
C LEU A 47 1.41 -17.10 7.31
N ILE A 48 1.73 -17.93 6.31
CA ILE A 48 2.25 -17.47 5.02
C ILE A 48 1.22 -16.58 4.32
N LEU A 49 -0.05 -16.98 4.30
CA LEU A 49 -1.13 -16.20 3.70
C LEU A 49 -1.27 -14.83 4.40
N PHE A 50 -1.24 -14.81 5.72
CA PHE A 50 -1.33 -13.59 6.51
C PHE A 50 -0.15 -12.64 6.24
N ILE A 51 1.08 -13.15 6.22
CA ILE A 51 2.27 -12.37 5.87
C ILE A 51 2.14 -11.82 4.44
N THR A 52 1.71 -12.65 3.49
CA THR A 52 1.53 -12.22 2.09
C THR A 52 0.48 -11.10 1.98
N ILE A 53 -0.65 -11.23 2.69
CA ILE A 53 -1.69 -10.20 2.71
C ILE A 53 -1.14 -8.89 3.29
N ILE A 54 -0.39 -8.94 4.39
CA ILE A 54 0.22 -7.74 5.00
C ILE A 54 1.19 -7.08 4.03
N LEU A 55 2.09 -7.84 3.40
CA LEU A 55 3.05 -7.31 2.44
C LEU A 55 2.34 -6.69 1.22
N CYS A 56 1.39 -7.41 0.63
CA CYS A 56 0.61 -6.89 -0.49
C CYS A 56 -0.18 -5.63 -0.12
N HIS A 57 -0.72 -5.56 1.10
CA HIS A 57 -1.44 -4.38 1.56
C HIS A 57 -0.50 -3.19 1.76
N SER A 58 0.66 -3.39 2.34
CA SER A 58 1.69 -2.36 2.51
C SER A 58 2.14 -1.80 1.16
N ASP A 59 2.49 -2.67 0.21
CA ASP A 59 2.89 -2.26 -1.14
C ASP A 59 1.77 -1.52 -1.88
N TYR A 60 0.52 -1.97 -1.72
CA TYR A 60 -0.63 -1.31 -2.31
C TYR A 60 -0.82 0.09 -1.72
N GLN A 61 -0.75 0.24 -0.39
CA GLN A 61 -0.86 1.54 0.26
C GLN A 61 0.24 2.48 -0.21
N ARG A 62 1.49 2.04 -0.18
CA ARG A 62 2.64 2.80 -0.65
C ARG A 62 2.49 3.24 -2.11
N LYS A 63 2.03 2.34 -3.00
CA LYS A 63 1.90 2.60 -4.43
C LYS A 63 0.76 3.53 -4.81
N TYR A 64 -0.33 3.54 -4.05
CA TYR A 64 -1.56 4.22 -4.46
C TYR A 64 -2.05 5.29 -3.48
N HIS A 65 -1.62 5.27 -2.23
CA HIS A 65 -2.12 6.17 -1.20
C HIS A 65 -1.92 7.64 -1.60
N TYR A 66 -0.69 8.02 -1.89
CA TYR A 66 -0.31 9.41 -2.17
C TYR A 66 -0.75 9.93 -3.55
N THR A 67 -1.31 9.07 -4.40
CA THR A 67 -1.89 9.48 -5.68
C THR A 67 -3.40 9.58 -5.65
N ARG A 68 -4.05 9.35 -4.49
CA ARG A 68 -5.50 9.50 -4.32
C ARG A 68 -5.89 10.97 -4.21
N ARG A 69 -6.97 11.35 -4.92
CA ARG A 69 -7.47 12.73 -4.89
C ARG A 69 -7.85 13.24 -3.51
N SER A 70 -8.36 12.36 -2.64
CA SER A 70 -8.70 12.72 -1.26
C SER A 70 -7.47 13.12 -0.45
N VAL A 71 -6.38 12.36 -0.56
CA VAL A 71 -5.12 12.61 0.13
C VAL A 71 -4.46 13.89 -0.41
N LEU A 72 -4.37 14.03 -1.72
CA LEU A 72 -3.80 15.23 -2.34
C LEU A 72 -4.63 16.49 -2.04
N LYS A 73 -5.97 16.37 -1.98
CA LYS A 73 -6.84 17.47 -1.54
C LYS A 73 -6.56 17.88 -0.08
N GLU A 74 -6.28 16.92 0.78
CA GLU A 74 -5.95 17.18 2.19
C GLU A 74 -4.61 17.92 2.31
N ILE A 75 -3.59 17.48 1.55
CA ILE A 75 -2.26 18.09 1.56
C ILE A 75 -2.29 19.52 1.00
N ILE A 76 -2.89 19.71 -0.15
CA ILE A 76 -2.91 20.99 -0.86
C ILE A 76 -3.96 21.94 -0.27
N GLY A 77 -5.12 21.41 0.14
CA GLY A 77 -6.23 22.18 0.67
C GLY A 77 -7.31 22.55 -0.35
N VAL A 78 -7.14 22.21 -1.63
CA VAL A 78 -8.11 22.43 -2.70
C VAL A 78 -8.37 21.17 -3.50
N LYS A 79 -9.54 21.12 -4.16
CA LYS A 79 -9.91 20.00 -5.01
C LYS A 79 -9.14 20.07 -6.33
N LEU A 80 -8.34 19.07 -6.59
CA LEU A 80 -7.57 18.95 -7.84
C LEU A 80 -8.45 18.65 -9.05
N PRO A 81 -8.11 19.21 -10.23
CA PRO A 81 -8.64 18.79 -11.52
C PRO A 81 -8.38 17.29 -11.78
N LYS A 82 -8.92 16.78 -12.88
CA LYS A 82 -8.66 15.39 -13.28
C LYS A 82 -7.20 15.24 -13.72
N TYR A 83 -6.55 14.18 -13.27
CA TYR A 83 -5.18 13.85 -13.61
C TYR A 83 -5.00 12.35 -13.82
N LYS A 84 -3.96 11.97 -14.51
CA LYS A 84 -3.46 10.60 -14.70
C LYS A 84 -2.08 10.45 -14.04
N VAL A 85 -1.77 9.28 -13.56
CA VAL A 85 -0.43 8.95 -13.07
C VAL A 85 0.39 8.43 -14.24
N ILE A 86 1.47 9.12 -14.58
CA ILE A 86 2.35 8.77 -15.70
C ILE A 86 3.41 7.77 -15.26
N LYS A 87 4.04 8.05 -14.12
CA LYS A 87 5.17 7.27 -13.63
C LYS A 87 5.11 7.14 -12.11
N ARG A 88 5.58 6.01 -11.61
CA ARG A 88 5.81 5.74 -10.20
C ARG A 88 7.22 5.23 -10.02
N GLU A 89 7.99 5.89 -9.21
CA GLU A 89 9.32 5.48 -8.78
C GLU A 89 9.24 5.20 -7.29
N LEU A 90 9.28 3.93 -6.93
CA LEU A 90 9.29 3.52 -5.54
C LEU A 90 10.75 3.34 -5.12
N GLY A 91 11.17 4.06 -4.09
CA GLY A 91 12.49 3.92 -3.52
C GLY A 91 12.66 2.55 -2.85
N GLU A 92 13.88 2.06 -2.82
CA GLU A 92 14.20 0.85 -2.07
C GLU A 92 14.00 1.13 -0.57
N ILE A 93 13.38 0.17 0.13
CA ILE A 93 13.23 0.26 1.57
C ILE A 93 14.57 -0.12 2.20
N GLY A 94 15.25 0.87 2.79
CA GLY A 94 16.46 0.66 3.55
C GLY A 94 16.22 -0.17 4.82
N PHE A 95 17.28 -0.60 5.48
CA PHE A 95 17.22 -1.40 6.70
C PHE A 95 16.47 -0.67 7.83
N ASN A 96 16.52 0.66 7.85
CA ASN A 96 15.80 1.53 8.80
C ASN A 96 14.40 1.94 8.32
N ARG A 97 13.88 1.33 7.25
CA ARG A 97 12.65 1.71 6.53
C ARG A 97 12.70 3.06 5.83
N ASP A 98 13.88 3.65 5.69
CA ASP A 98 14.05 4.89 4.95
C ASP A 98 13.75 4.63 3.46
N TYR A 99 12.84 5.39 2.90
CA TYR A 99 12.55 5.34 1.47
C TYR A 99 12.09 6.70 0.96
N GLN A 100 12.23 6.89 -0.34
CA GLN A 100 11.69 8.04 -1.02
C GLN A 100 10.96 7.58 -2.28
N ASP A 101 9.66 7.78 -2.29
CA ASP A 101 8.80 7.47 -3.42
C ASP A 101 8.48 8.74 -4.20
N CYS A 102 8.55 8.66 -5.54
CA CYS A 102 8.21 9.76 -6.43
C CYS A 102 7.08 9.34 -7.38
N PHE A 103 6.05 10.15 -7.46
CA PHE A 103 4.91 9.95 -8.34
C PHE A 103 4.79 11.13 -9.28
N TYR A 104 4.81 10.85 -10.58
CA TYR A 104 4.66 11.84 -11.64
C TYR A 104 3.25 11.77 -12.19
N LEU A 105 2.55 12.90 -12.14
CA LEU A 105 1.16 13.03 -12.55
C LEU A 105 1.03 14.13 -13.60
N GLU A 106 0.08 13.99 -14.50
CA GLU A 106 -0.23 14.98 -15.51
C GLU A 106 -1.72 15.29 -15.43
N PHE A 107 -2.07 16.57 -15.45
CA PHE A 107 -3.47 16.96 -15.52
C PHE A 107 -4.04 16.66 -16.91
N ASN A 108 -5.28 16.22 -16.97
CA ASN A 108 -5.93 15.84 -18.23
C ASN A 108 -6.19 17.05 -19.13
N GLU A 109 -6.33 18.23 -18.51
CA GLU A 109 -6.60 19.51 -19.14
C GLU A 109 -5.69 20.58 -18.56
N PRO A 110 -5.31 21.61 -19.32
CA PRO A 110 -4.55 22.73 -18.78
C PRO A 110 -5.23 23.33 -17.55
N LEU A 111 -4.44 23.74 -16.58
CA LEU A 111 -4.95 24.33 -15.35
C LEU A 111 -5.58 25.69 -15.65
N ASP A 112 -6.82 25.89 -15.23
CA ASP A 112 -7.55 27.13 -15.42
C ASP A 112 -7.02 28.23 -14.49
N SER A 113 -7.30 29.48 -14.85
CA SER A 113 -6.89 30.65 -14.06
C SER A 113 -7.52 30.64 -12.64
N ILE A 114 -8.71 30.07 -12.49
CA ILE A 114 -9.40 30.00 -11.21
C ILE A 114 -8.62 29.10 -10.26
N PHE A 115 -8.19 27.94 -10.75
CA PHE A 115 -7.38 27.02 -9.96
C PHE A 115 -6.03 27.60 -9.59
N ILE A 116 -5.36 28.29 -10.53
CA ILE A 116 -4.09 28.99 -10.28
C ILE A 116 -4.27 30.06 -9.20
N HIS A 117 -5.33 30.87 -9.25
CA HIS A 117 -5.63 31.84 -8.21
C HIS A 117 -5.89 31.20 -6.84
N GLN A 118 -6.51 30.00 -6.80
CA GLN A 118 -6.66 29.27 -5.55
C GLN A 118 -5.30 28.83 -4.98
N LEU A 119 -4.37 28.37 -5.84
CA LEU A 119 -3.03 28.03 -5.40
C LEU A 119 -2.27 29.25 -4.88
N ASP A 120 -2.32 30.39 -5.58
CA ASP A 120 -1.71 31.66 -5.13
C ASP A 120 -2.29 32.10 -3.78
N SER A 121 -3.60 31.99 -3.57
CA SER A 121 -4.23 32.30 -2.30
C SER A 121 -3.73 31.40 -1.16
N LEU A 122 -3.53 30.10 -1.43
CA LEU A 122 -2.98 29.17 -0.43
C LEU A 122 -1.54 29.52 -0.05
N ILE A 123 -0.70 29.88 -1.03
CA ILE A 123 0.67 30.33 -0.79
C ILE A 123 0.69 31.60 0.07
N ASN A 124 -0.14 32.59 -0.28
CA ASN A 124 -0.27 33.84 0.47
C ASN A 124 -0.74 33.61 1.92
N ASN A 125 -1.54 32.57 2.15
CA ASN A 125 -1.99 32.15 3.48
C ASN A 125 -0.97 31.24 4.22
N GLY A 126 0.25 31.07 3.70
CA GLY A 126 1.32 30.33 4.34
C GLY A 126 1.19 28.79 4.28
N LYS A 127 0.30 28.26 3.44
CA LYS A 127 0.09 26.81 3.32
C LYS A 127 1.10 26.07 2.41
N GLY A 128 2.05 26.82 1.83
CA GLY A 128 3.06 26.26 0.94
C GLY A 128 4.06 27.31 0.52
N ARG A 129 4.85 26.99 -0.47
CA ARG A 129 5.84 27.92 -1.05
C ARG A 129 5.82 27.85 -2.58
N LYS A 130 6.03 29.01 -3.22
CA LYS A 130 6.19 29.08 -4.67
C LYS A 130 7.67 29.31 -4.97
N TYR A 131 8.27 28.43 -5.75
CA TYR A 131 9.61 28.56 -6.26
C TYR A 131 9.53 28.61 -7.78
N ASP A 132 9.93 29.73 -8.37
CA ASP A 132 9.79 29.99 -9.78
C ASP A 132 8.34 29.76 -10.25
N LYS A 133 8.10 28.73 -11.03
CA LYS A 133 6.78 28.37 -11.57
C LYS A 133 6.08 27.25 -10.83
N THR A 134 6.71 26.67 -9.82
CA THR A 134 6.22 25.49 -9.11
C THR A 134 5.64 25.86 -7.74
N TYR A 135 4.42 25.39 -7.50
CA TYR A 135 3.75 25.49 -6.20
C TYR A 135 4.07 24.25 -5.39
N ASN A 136 4.65 24.41 -4.20
CA ASN A 136 5.05 23.32 -3.32
C ASN A 136 4.24 23.33 -2.04
N PHE A 137 3.60 22.20 -1.73
CA PHE A 137 2.82 21.98 -0.53
C PHE A 137 3.42 20.85 0.29
N TYR A 138 3.47 21.02 1.60
CA TYR A 138 4.13 20.10 2.51
C TYR A 138 3.16 19.60 3.58
N MET A 139 3.21 18.31 3.86
CA MET A 139 2.55 17.73 5.02
C MET A 139 3.60 17.39 6.08
N GLN A 140 3.73 18.23 7.10
CA GLN A 140 4.81 18.19 8.08
C GLN A 140 4.95 16.86 8.82
N ASN A 141 3.83 16.15 9.04
CA ASN A 141 3.82 14.90 9.81
C ASN A 141 4.12 13.63 8.99
N GLN A 142 4.27 13.73 7.66
CA GLN A 142 4.41 12.58 6.78
C GLN A 142 5.50 12.73 5.72
N TYR A 143 6.35 13.75 5.84
CA TYR A 143 7.41 14.03 4.86
C TYR A 143 6.93 13.95 3.39
N VAL A 144 5.73 14.46 3.14
CA VAL A 144 5.14 14.47 1.81
C VAL A 144 5.23 15.87 1.23
N ASN A 145 5.76 15.95 0.02
CA ASN A 145 5.83 17.18 -0.76
C ASN A 145 5.04 16.99 -2.06
N VAL A 146 4.23 17.98 -2.39
CA VAL A 146 3.48 18.03 -3.66
C VAL A 146 3.89 19.27 -4.42
N GLY A 147 4.58 19.10 -5.54
CA GLY A 147 4.96 20.15 -6.46
C GLY A 147 3.99 20.20 -7.65
N ILE A 148 3.41 21.37 -7.94
CA ILE A 148 2.53 21.59 -9.09
C ILE A 148 3.20 22.61 -10.01
N ASN A 149 3.45 22.23 -11.27
CA ASN A 149 3.91 23.13 -12.31
C ASN A 149 2.77 23.37 -13.33
N PRO A 150 2.14 24.55 -13.31
CA PRO A 150 1.07 24.87 -14.24
C PRO A 150 1.52 24.96 -15.70
N ASP A 151 2.74 25.41 -15.97
CA ASP A 151 3.25 25.61 -17.32
C ASP A 151 3.42 24.25 -18.06
N ASP A 152 3.91 23.24 -17.34
CA ASP A 152 4.09 21.89 -17.88
C ASP A 152 2.85 21.01 -17.68
N ASN A 153 1.83 21.54 -17.02
CA ASN A 153 0.62 20.82 -16.68
C ASN A 153 0.87 19.55 -15.86
N THR A 154 1.90 19.57 -15.02
CA THR A 154 2.39 18.42 -14.26
C THR A 154 2.30 18.61 -12.76
N MET A 155 2.27 17.49 -12.05
CA MET A 155 2.36 17.44 -10.59
C MET A 155 3.30 16.30 -10.19
N VAL A 156 4.21 16.57 -9.26
CA VAL A 156 5.11 15.59 -8.67
C VAL A 156 4.79 15.45 -7.19
N VAL A 157 4.58 14.23 -6.76
CA VAL A 157 4.38 13.90 -5.34
C VAL A 157 5.57 13.10 -4.87
N THR A 158 6.26 13.61 -3.86
CA THR A 158 7.37 12.92 -3.21
C THR A 158 6.94 12.56 -1.79
N ALA A 159 7.02 11.29 -1.44
CA ALA A 159 6.75 10.79 -0.10
C ALA A 159 8.00 10.09 0.44
N SER A 160 8.43 10.45 1.64
CA SER A 160 9.57 9.82 2.30
C SER A 160 9.22 9.47 3.73
N GLU A 161 9.76 8.37 4.22
CA GLU A 161 9.78 7.98 5.63
C GLU A 161 11.24 7.90 6.07
N ILE A 162 11.57 8.51 7.21
CA ILE A 162 12.91 8.56 7.78
C ILE A 162 12.91 7.89 9.15
#